data_45775b0a97eba567b42b0ead8dc888e1
#
_entry.id   45775b0a97eba567b42b0ead8dc888e1
#
_cell.length_a   1.000
_cell.length_b   1.000
_cell.length_c   1.000
_cell.angle_alpha   90.00
_cell.angle_beta   90.00
_cell.angle_gamma   90.00
#
_symmetry.space_group_name_H-M   'P 1'
#
loop_
_entity.id
_entity.type
_entity.pdbx_description
1 polymer ?
#
loop_
_entity_poly.entity_id
_entity_poly.type
_entity_poly.pdbx_seq_one_letter_code
_entity_poly.pdbx_strand_id
1 'polypeptide(L)'
;NGGAFWVHGNHCNKLYRYFLGNRVHLSHGLERTVAELEALPKEERMVFRSRYMRCYESQCFYLLLDRKRLAVVHGGLRPESIGKFSNKIRAVCLYGETTGNFDENGKPERLDWAAEYDGQPFVVYGHTVAERPEIINRTVDIDQGCVYGGYLTALRYPEIEFVQVRGKKYAEYHGGGKVPEE
;
A
#
# COMPACT_ATOMS: atom_id res chain seq x y z
N ASN A 1 7.57 -25.03 3.53
CA ASN A 1 6.88 -23.92 4.22
C ASN A 1 7.05 -22.66 3.40
N GLY A 2 6.09 -22.34 2.53
CA GLY A 2 6.07 -21.10 1.76
C GLY A 2 5.79 -19.93 2.70
N GLY A 3 6.81 -19.12 3.00
CA GLY A 3 6.65 -17.88 3.72
C GLY A 3 6.02 -16.82 2.81
N ALA A 4 5.11 -16.01 3.34
CA ALA A 4 4.64 -14.81 2.68
C ALA A 4 5.44 -13.61 3.20
N PHE A 5 5.81 -12.71 2.30
CA PHE A 5 6.36 -11.41 2.63
C PHE A 5 5.30 -10.34 2.34
N TRP A 6 5.35 -9.24 3.06
CA TRP A 6 4.49 -8.10 2.81
C TRP A 6 5.26 -6.79 3.00
N VAL A 7 4.81 -5.75 2.35
CA VAL A 7 5.37 -4.41 2.50
C VAL A 7 4.45 -3.55 3.35
N HIS A 8 5.02 -2.58 4.05
CA HIS A 8 4.23 -1.65 4.84
C HIS A 8 3.37 -0.77 3.95
N GLY A 9 2.06 -0.77 4.21
CA GLY A 9 1.15 0.25 3.71
C GLY A 9 0.94 1.38 4.73
N ASN A 10 0.35 2.49 4.29
CA ASN A 10 0.06 3.64 5.14
C ASN A 10 -0.87 3.30 6.32
N HIS A 11 -1.88 2.45 6.11
CA HIS A 11 -2.76 1.96 7.18
C HIS A 11 -2.01 1.07 8.17
N CYS A 12 -1.14 0.18 7.66
CA CYS A 12 -0.28 -0.64 8.53
C CYS A 12 0.60 0.25 9.42
N ASN A 13 1.21 1.28 8.86
CA ASN A 13 2.03 2.23 9.61
C ASN A 13 1.22 3.04 10.64
N LYS A 14 0.00 3.46 10.30
CA LYS A 14 -0.89 4.16 11.24
C LYS A 14 -1.30 3.26 12.40
N LEU A 15 -1.69 2.00 12.14
CA LEU A 15 -2.05 1.04 13.19
C LEU A 15 -0.87 0.70 14.10
N TYR A 16 0.33 0.53 13.54
CA TYR A 16 1.56 0.33 14.32
C TYR A 16 1.83 1.50 15.26
N ARG A 17 1.73 2.74 14.76
CA ARG A 17 1.90 3.95 15.57
C ARG A 17 0.82 4.09 16.64
N TYR A 18 -0.42 3.71 16.34
CA TYR A 18 -1.51 3.65 17.32
C TYR A 18 -1.15 2.69 18.47
N PHE A 19 -0.65 1.51 18.15
CA PHE A 19 -0.20 0.56 19.18
C PHE A 19 1.01 1.02 20.00
N LEU A 20 1.83 1.91 19.47
CA LEU A 20 2.90 2.59 20.23
C LEU A 20 2.37 3.69 21.16
N GLY A 21 1.07 4.01 21.13
CA GLY A 21 0.46 5.09 21.90
C GLY A 21 0.62 6.48 21.27
N ASN A 22 1.04 6.56 20.02
CA ASN A 22 1.15 7.82 19.30
C ASN A 22 -0.24 8.36 18.96
N ARG A 23 -0.38 9.70 18.95
CA ARG A 23 -1.57 10.33 18.42
C ARG A 23 -1.66 10.12 16.91
N VAL A 24 -2.67 9.37 16.48
CA VAL A 24 -2.89 9.03 15.07
C VAL A 24 -4.29 9.48 14.65
N HIS A 25 -4.38 10.15 13.50
CA HIS A 25 -5.68 10.45 12.91
C HIS A 25 -6.28 9.17 12.31
N LEU A 26 -7.36 8.68 12.92
CA LEU A 26 -8.10 7.51 12.48
C LEU A 26 -9.08 7.92 11.39
N SER A 27 -8.87 7.48 10.16
CA SER A 27 -9.69 7.83 9.00
C SER A 27 -9.53 6.78 7.89
N HIS A 28 -10.41 6.83 6.90
CA HIS A 28 -10.38 5.95 5.72
C HIS A 28 -10.50 4.45 6.07
N GLY A 29 -11.36 4.12 7.03
CA GLY A 29 -11.61 2.75 7.48
C GLY A 29 -10.72 2.27 8.63
N LEU A 30 -9.67 2.99 9.00
CA LEU A 30 -8.82 2.62 10.15
C LEU A 30 -9.56 2.78 11.48
N GLU A 31 -10.48 3.74 11.59
CA GLU A 31 -11.37 3.93 12.73
C GLU A 31 -12.21 2.69 13.01
N ARG A 32 -12.70 2.03 11.96
CA ARG A 32 -13.44 0.79 12.07
C ARG A 32 -12.56 -0.35 12.56
N THR A 33 -11.36 -0.50 11.98
CA THR A 33 -10.39 -1.51 12.42
C THR A 33 -10.04 -1.35 13.90
N VAL A 34 -9.82 -0.11 14.35
CA VAL A 34 -9.52 0.17 15.76
C VAL A 34 -10.72 -0.16 16.65
N ALA A 35 -11.94 0.23 16.25
CA ALA A 35 -13.15 -0.09 17.01
C ALA A 35 -13.37 -1.60 17.15
N GLU A 36 -13.15 -2.37 16.08
CA GLU A 36 -13.22 -3.85 16.11
C GLU A 36 -12.18 -4.44 17.07
N LEU A 37 -10.95 -3.90 17.07
CA LEU A 37 -9.89 -4.31 17.99
C LEU A 37 -10.20 -3.95 19.45
N GLU A 38 -10.77 -2.79 19.69
CA GLU A 38 -11.16 -2.34 21.04
C GLU A 38 -12.33 -3.13 21.61
N ALA A 39 -13.20 -3.67 20.75
CA ALA A 39 -14.30 -4.56 21.14
C ALA A 39 -13.83 -5.97 21.57
N LEU A 40 -12.59 -6.36 21.24
CA LEU A 40 -12.04 -7.64 21.68
C LEU A 40 -11.79 -7.67 23.18
N PRO A 41 -11.90 -8.85 23.84
CA PRO A 41 -11.42 -9.07 25.20
C PRO A 41 -9.97 -8.58 25.35
N LYS A 42 -9.65 -8.05 26.52
CA LYS A 42 -8.34 -7.44 26.79
C LYS A 42 -7.17 -8.35 26.43
N GLU A 43 -7.28 -9.62 26.78
CA GLU A 43 -6.24 -10.64 26.55
C GLU A 43 -6.03 -10.88 25.05
N GLU A 44 -7.11 -11.03 24.29
CA GLU A 44 -7.06 -11.23 22.84
C GLU A 44 -6.47 -10.00 22.12
N ARG A 45 -6.88 -8.81 22.53
CA ARG A 45 -6.33 -7.55 22.02
C ARG A 45 -4.83 -7.42 22.28
N MET A 46 -4.37 -7.82 23.47
CA MET A 46 -2.94 -7.81 23.80
C MET A 46 -2.15 -8.81 22.94
N VAL A 47 -2.69 -10.01 22.73
CA VAL A 47 -2.09 -11.02 21.87
C VAL A 47 -2.02 -10.52 20.41
N PHE A 48 -3.11 -9.97 19.90
CA PHE A 48 -3.16 -9.39 18.55
C PHE A 48 -2.11 -8.28 18.39
N ARG A 49 -2.10 -7.29 19.32
CA ARG A 49 -1.12 -6.20 19.31
C ARG A 49 0.32 -6.73 19.26
N SER A 50 0.66 -7.68 20.13
CA SER A 50 2.01 -8.25 20.20
C SER A 50 2.41 -8.96 18.89
N ARG A 51 1.49 -9.72 18.30
CA ARG A 51 1.72 -10.42 17.01
C ARG A 51 1.86 -9.42 15.86
N TYR A 52 0.97 -8.43 15.81
CA TYR A 52 0.99 -7.40 14.79
C TYR A 52 2.29 -6.59 14.81
N MET A 53 2.71 -6.11 15.97
CA MET A 53 3.94 -5.34 16.13
C MET A 53 5.17 -6.12 15.67
N ARG A 54 5.31 -7.38 16.12
CA ARG A 54 6.41 -8.25 15.64
C ARG A 54 6.39 -8.48 14.14
N CYS A 55 5.20 -8.70 13.57
CA CYS A 55 5.04 -8.88 12.15
C CYS A 55 5.43 -7.60 11.39
N TYR A 56 4.97 -6.44 11.84
CA TYR A 56 5.32 -5.16 11.25
C TYR A 56 6.82 -4.88 11.31
N GLU A 57 7.45 -5.09 12.47
CA GLU A 57 8.89 -4.84 12.70
C GLU A 57 9.80 -5.78 11.91
N SER A 58 9.30 -6.97 11.52
CA SER A 58 10.03 -7.95 10.71
C SER A 58 9.99 -7.68 9.22
N GLN A 59 9.21 -6.70 8.75
CA GLN A 59 9.00 -6.38 7.34
C GLN A 59 9.61 -5.03 6.96
N CYS A 60 9.56 -4.70 5.68
CA CYS A 60 10.13 -3.46 5.13
C CYS A 60 9.05 -2.66 4.39
N PHE A 61 9.37 -1.42 4.00
CA PHE A 61 8.47 -0.60 3.20
C PHE A 61 8.57 -0.88 1.70
N TYR A 62 9.59 -1.60 1.24
CA TYR A 62 9.65 -2.20 -0.10
C TYR A 62 10.51 -3.45 -0.07
N LEU A 63 10.28 -4.36 -1.01
CA LEU A 63 11.05 -5.58 -1.20
C LEU A 63 11.75 -5.53 -2.55
N LEU A 64 12.97 -6.05 -2.59
CA LEU A 64 13.68 -6.34 -3.84
C LEU A 64 13.81 -7.86 -3.96
N LEU A 65 13.25 -8.40 -5.00
CA LEU A 65 13.15 -9.83 -5.27
C LEU A 65 13.87 -10.15 -6.58
N ASP A 66 14.05 -11.45 -6.84
CA ASP A 66 14.62 -11.94 -8.10
C ASP A 66 15.90 -11.19 -8.51
N ARG A 67 16.91 -11.19 -7.63
CA ARG A 67 18.18 -10.50 -7.87
C ARG A 67 18.02 -9.02 -8.23
N LYS A 68 17.05 -8.33 -7.58
CA LYS A 68 16.67 -6.94 -7.80
C LYS A 68 15.99 -6.67 -9.14
N ARG A 69 15.46 -7.67 -9.83
CA ARG A 69 14.68 -7.47 -11.06
C ARG A 69 13.22 -7.11 -10.79
N LEU A 70 12.71 -7.46 -9.61
CA LEU A 70 11.36 -7.15 -9.15
C LEU A 70 11.44 -6.32 -7.87
N ALA A 71 10.71 -5.22 -7.82
CA ALA A 71 10.44 -4.45 -6.60
C ALA A 71 8.95 -4.51 -6.27
N VAL A 72 8.64 -4.64 -4.97
CA VAL A 72 7.26 -4.55 -4.47
C VAL A 72 7.21 -3.44 -3.43
N VAL A 73 6.26 -2.53 -3.57
CA VAL A 73 6.10 -1.36 -2.70
C VAL A 73 4.61 -1.02 -2.57
N HIS A 74 4.21 -0.27 -1.53
CA HIS A 74 2.81 0.12 -1.39
C HIS A 74 2.42 1.33 -2.26
N GLY A 75 3.15 2.46 -2.19
CA GLY A 75 2.72 3.69 -2.85
C GLY A 75 3.64 4.19 -3.97
N GLY A 76 4.94 4.00 -3.87
CA GLY A 76 5.88 4.42 -4.92
C GLY A 76 7.33 4.17 -4.56
N LEU A 77 8.19 4.11 -5.57
CA LEU A 77 9.62 3.88 -5.40
C LEU A 77 10.41 4.54 -6.52
N ARG A 78 11.21 5.55 -6.19
CA ARG A 78 12.10 6.17 -7.15
C ARG A 78 13.32 5.31 -7.47
N PRO A 79 13.85 5.34 -8.71
CA PRO A 79 15.05 4.57 -9.09
C PRO A 79 16.24 4.80 -8.17
N GLU A 80 16.52 6.05 -7.83
CA GLU A 80 17.64 6.43 -6.97
C GLU A 80 17.48 6.01 -5.49
N SER A 81 16.27 5.58 -5.10
CA SER A 81 15.97 5.09 -3.76
C SER A 81 16.20 3.58 -3.60
N ILE A 82 16.39 2.87 -4.70
CA ILE A 82 16.54 1.41 -4.71
C ILE A 82 17.80 1.00 -3.95
N GLY A 83 17.63 0.11 -2.97
CA GLY A 83 18.71 -0.34 -2.09
C GLY A 83 19.04 0.62 -0.94
N LYS A 84 18.31 1.73 -0.79
CA LYS A 84 18.51 2.72 0.27
C LYS A 84 17.30 2.77 1.22
N PHE A 85 17.56 3.22 2.44
CA PHE A 85 16.55 3.34 3.49
C PHE A 85 16.69 4.69 4.20
N SER A 86 15.61 5.45 4.26
CA SER A 86 15.51 6.70 5.01
C SER A 86 14.05 7.03 5.30
N ASN A 87 13.78 7.97 6.21
CA ASN A 87 12.41 8.42 6.49
C ASN A 87 11.76 9.07 5.26
N LYS A 88 12.54 9.75 4.42
CA LYS A 88 12.04 10.34 3.16
C LYS A 88 11.61 9.25 2.18
N ILE A 89 12.45 8.23 1.97
CA ILE A 89 12.14 7.08 1.12
C ILE A 89 10.92 6.34 1.66
N ARG A 90 10.87 6.10 2.98
CA ARG A 90 9.71 5.48 3.64
C ARG A 90 8.42 6.25 3.37
N ALA A 91 8.43 7.57 3.42
CA ALA A 91 7.24 8.37 3.14
C ALA A 91 6.74 8.16 1.69
N VAL A 92 7.63 8.16 0.70
CA VAL A 92 7.29 7.85 -0.70
C VAL A 92 6.74 6.43 -0.83
N CYS A 93 7.38 5.44 -0.20
CA CYS A 93 6.90 4.07 -0.23
C CYS A 93 5.50 3.89 0.36
N LEU A 94 5.14 4.66 1.38
CA LEU A 94 3.85 4.56 2.08
C LEU A 94 2.73 5.37 1.43
N TYR A 95 3.06 6.49 0.80
CA TYR A 95 2.07 7.48 0.36
C TYR A 95 2.16 7.84 -1.13
N GLY A 96 3.13 7.28 -1.85
CA GLY A 96 3.47 7.77 -3.18
C GLY A 96 4.18 9.12 -3.12
N GLU A 97 4.45 9.67 -4.28
CA GLU A 97 5.10 10.95 -4.41
C GLU A 97 4.10 12.09 -4.55
N THR A 98 4.45 13.26 -4.03
CA THR A 98 3.61 14.45 -4.09
C THR A 98 4.40 15.64 -4.59
N THR A 99 3.73 16.60 -5.24
CA THR A 99 4.32 17.89 -5.67
C THR A 99 4.72 18.78 -4.50
N GLY A 100 4.19 18.51 -3.31
CA GLY A 100 4.26 19.39 -2.14
C GLY A 100 3.11 20.38 -2.04
N ASN A 101 2.26 20.46 -3.07
CA ASN A 101 1.03 21.25 -3.09
C ASN A 101 -0.16 20.45 -2.58
N PHE A 102 -1.27 21.16 -2.39
CA PHE A 102 -2.56 20.57 -2.03
C PHE A 102 -3.60 21.00 -3.06
N ASP A 103 -4.52 20.09 -3.36
CA ASP A 103 -5.68 20.37 -4.20
C ASP A 103 -6.71 21.28 -3.47
N GLU A 104 -7.77 21.65 -4.18
CA GLU A 104 -8.88 22.48 -3.65
C GLU A 104 -9.59 21.84 -2.45
N ASN A 105 -9.48 20.54 -2.26
CA ASN A 105 -10.06 19.78 -1.14
C ASN A 105 -9.04 19.59 0.01
N GLY A 106 -7.85 20.19 -0.07
CA GLY A 106 -6.79 20.07 0.92
C GLY A 106 -6.09 18.68 0.91
N LYS A 107 -6.19 17.92 -0.18
CA LYS A 107 -5.45 16.67 -0.35
C LYS A 107 -4.12 16.93 -1.03
N PRO A 108 -3.04 16.23 -0.64
CA PRO A 108 -1.75 16.34 -1.32
C PRO A 108 -1.88 15.98 -2.81
N GLU A 109 -1.43 16.90 -3.66
CA GLU A 109 -1.35 16.67 -5.10
C GLU A 109 -0.26 15.63 -5.39
N ARG A 110 -0.62 14.57 -6.14
CA ARG A 110 0.27 13.44 -6.41
C ARG A 110 1.01 13.61 -7.72
N LEU A 111 2.27 13.18 -7.72
CA LEU A 111 3.04 13.01 -8.94
C LEU A 111 2.74 11.65 -9.56
N ASP A 112 2.62 11.62 -10.86
CA ASP A 112 2.62 10.38 -11.64
C ASP A 112 4.06 9.87 -11.82
N TRP A 113 4.63 9.37 -10.73
CA TRP A 113 5.99 8.88 -10.70
C TRP A 113 6.22 7.69 -11.66
N ALA A 114 5.16 6.93 -11.97
CA ALA A 114 5.25 5.80 -12.88
C ALA A 114 5.51 6.23 -14.32
N ALA A 115 4.94 7.36 -14.75
CA ALA A 115 5.20 7.95 -16.06
C ALA A 115 6.66 8.39 -16.25
N GLU A 116 7.35 8.74 -15.17
CA GLU A 116 8.75 9.19 -15.18
C GLU A 116 9.75 8.09 -14.76
N TYR A 117 9.26 6.86 -14.45
CA TYR A 117 10.12 5.81 -13.97
C TYR A 117 11.05 5.27 -15.06
N ASP A 118 12.36 5.32 -14.82
CA ASP A 118 13.43 4.85 -15.70
C ASP A 118 14.32 3.76 -15.05
N GLY A 119 13.90 3.25 -13.87
CA GLY A 119 14.63 2.24 -13.12
C GLY A 119 14.68 0.86 -13.77
N GLN A 120 15.67 0.04 -13.37
CA GLN A 120 15.83 -1.32 -13.90
C GLN A 120 14.82 -2.35 -13.35
N PRO A 121 14.49 -2.36 -12.04
CA PRO A 121 13.48 -3.28 -11.51
C PRO A 121 12.10 -3.03 -12.14
N PHE A 122 11.36 -4.12 -12.35
CA PHE A 122 9.92 -4.03 -12.54
C PHE A 122 9.27 -3.74 -11.18
N VAL A 123 8.43 -2.70 -11.07
CA VAL A 123 7.85 -2.26 -9.79
C VAL A 123 6.37 -2.58 -9.75
N VAL A 124 5.95 -3.34 -8.74
CA VAL A 124 4.54 -3.60 -8.43
C VAL A 124 4.13 -2.75 -7.23
N TYR A 125 3.07 -1.96 -7.40
CA TYR A 125 2.61 -1.02 -6.36
C TYR A 125 1.08 -0.93 -6.31
N GLY A 126 0.55 -0.05 -5.47
CA GLY A 126 -0.88 0.25 -5.30
C GLY A 126 -1.09 1.58 -4.61
N HIS A 127 -2.01 1.66 -3.63
CA HIS A 127 -2.35 2.82 -2.82
C HIS A 127 -3.26 3.85 -3.50
N THR A 128 -3.10 4.10 -4.77
CA THR A 128 -3.98 4.96 -5.57
C THR A 128 -4.80 4.06 -6.47
N VAL A 129 -6.12 4.04 -6.27
CA VAL A 129 -6.98 3.12 -7.03
C VAL A 129 -6.90 3.41 -8.52
N ALA A 130 -6.53 2.39 -9.30
CA ALA A 130 -6.51 2.39 -10.75
C ALA A 130 -7.69 1.58 -11.32
N GLU A 131 -8.23 2.00 -12.45
CA GLU A 131 -9.36 1.32 -13.09
C GLU A 131 -9.00 -0.11 -13.55
N ARG A 132 -7.78 -0.30 -14.00
CA ARG A 132 -7.23 -1.60 -14.43
C ARG A 132 -5.73 -1.64 -14.22
N PRO A 133 -5.13 -2.83 -14.12
CA PRO A 133 -3.68 -2.94 -14.10
C PRO A 133 -3.14 -2.61 -15.49
N GLU A 134 -2.33 -1.55 -15.56
CA GLU A 134 -1.67 -1.10 -16.79
C GLU A 134 -0.17 -0.96 -16.54
N ILE A 135 0.64 -1.49 -17.46
CA ILE A 135 2.09 -1.41 -17.34
C ILE A 135 2.56 -0.09 -17.94
N ILE A 136 3.16 0.75 -17.10
CA ILE A 136 3.74 2.03 -17.48
C ILE A 136 5.21 1.98 -17.12
N ASN A 137 6.13 2.12 -18.08
CA ASN A 137 7.57 2.20 -17.86
C ASN A 137 8.16 1.11 -16.92
N ARG A 138 7.80 -0.12 -16.97
CA ARG A 138 8.21 -1.19 -16.02
C ARG A 138 7.62 -1.04 -14.61
N THR A 139 6.50 -0.36 -14.49
CA THR A 139 5.73 -0.32 -13.24
C THR A 139 4.30 -0.80 -13.51
N VAL A 140 3.63 -1.30 -12.47
CA VAL A 140 2.21 -1.63 -12.55
C VAL A 140 1.52 -1.39 -11.23
N ASP A 141 0.39 -0.68 -11.28
CA ASP A 141 -0.53 -0.55 -10.16
C ASP A 141 -1.49 -1.73 -10.13
N ILE A 142 -1.53 -2.45 -9.01
CA ILE A 142 -2.44 -3.59 -8.79
C ILE A 142 -3.53 -3.29 -7.74
N ASP A 143 -3.74 -2.03 -7.40
CA ASP A 143 -4.85 -1.60 -6.52
C ASP A 143 -6.06 -1.20 -7.36
N GLN A 144 -6.96 -2.12 -7.59
CA GLN A 144 -8.22 -1.87 -8.30
C GLN A 144 -9.39 -1.68 -7.34
N GLY A 145 -9.12 -1.17 -6.15
CA GLY A 145 -10.16 -0.75 -5.21
C GLY A 145 -11.03 -1.88 -4.66
N CYS A 146 -10.45 -3.02 -4.33
CA CYS A 146 -11.19 -4.19 -3.85
C CYS A 146 -12.17 -3.86 -2.71
N VAL A 147 -11.75 -3.05 -1.73
CA VAL A 147 -12.57 -2.64 -0.57
C VAL A 147 -13.77 -1.76 -0.99
N TYR A 148 -13.70 -1.14 -2.14
CA TYR A 148 -14.75 -0.29 -2.72
C TYR A 148 -15.65 -1.03 -3.71
N GLY A 149 -15.48 -2.34 -3.85
CA GLY A 149 -16.23 -3.17 -4.79
C GLY A 149 -15.55 -3.37 -6.15
N GLY A 150 -14.31 -2.94 -6.30
CA GLY A 150 -13.46 -3.23 -7.45
C GLY A 150 -12.85 -4.64 -7.37
N TYR A 151 -11.60 -4.80 -7.77
CA TYR A 151 -10.96 -6.11 -7.84
C TYR A 151 -9.78 -6.23 -6.86
N LEU A 152 -9.62 -7.41 -6.26
CA LEU A 152 -8.36 -7.87 -5.69
C LEU A 152 -7.53 -8.43 -6.84
N THR A 153 -6.43 -7.77 -7.14
CA THR A 153 -5.56 -8.14 -8.25
C THR A 153 -4.28 -8.79 -7.74
N ALA A 154 -3.89 -9.88 -8.37
CA ALA A 154 -2.60 -10.52 -8.19
C ALA A 154 -1.81 -10.51 -9.50
N LEU A 155 -0.51 -10.28 -9.41
CA LEU A 155 0.43 -10.42 -10.51
C LEU A 155 1.22 -11.73 -10.33
N ARG A 156 1.22 -12.58 -11.36
CA ARG A 156 2.16 -13.70 -11.47
C ARG A 156 3.45 -13.20 -12.09
N TYR A 157 4.55 -13.46 -11.43
CA TYR A 157 5.88 -13.10 -11.91
C TYR A 157 6.73 -14.39 -12.03
N PRO A 158 7.53 -14.57 -13.09
CA PRO A 158 7.91 -13.58 -14.11
C PRO A 158 6.99 -13.47 -15.34
N GLU A 159 5.90 -14.22 -15.40
CA GLU A 159 5.00 -14.33 -16.56
C GLU A 159 4.28 -13.01 -16.89
N ILE A 160 4.16 -12.11 -15.89
CA ILE A 160 3.41 -10.84 -15.98
C ILE A 160 1.93 -11.08 -16.36
N GLU A 161 1.32 -12.05 -15.67
CA GLU A 161 -0.10 -12.37 -15.82
C GLU A 161 -0.90 -11.84 -14.63
N PHE A 162 -2.05 -11.23 -14.91
CA PHE A 162 -2.96 -10.71 -13.89
C PHE A 162 -4.08 -11.71 -13.60
N VAL A 163 -4.33 -11.93 -12.32
CA VAL A 163 -5.49 -12.69 -11.83
C VAL A 163 -6.29 -11.77 -10.93
N GLN A 164 -7.60 -11.68 -11.18
CA GLN A 164 -8.47 -10.77 -10.48
C GLN A 164 -9.70 -11.48 -9.90
N VAL A 165 -10.09 -11.07 -8.70
CA VAL A 165 -11.33 -11.51 -8.05
C VAL A 165 -12.13 -10.28 -7.64
N ARG A 166 -13.41 -10.23 -8.00
CA ARG A 166 -14.30 -9.13 -7.63
C ARG A 166 -14.47 -9.04 -6.11
N GLY A 167 -14.22 -7.85 -5.57
CA GLY A 167 -14.43 -7.53 -4.15
C GLY A 167 -15.89 -7.20 -3.84
N LYS A 168 -16.27 -7.35 -2.56
CA LYS A 168 -17.51 -6.78 -2.05
C LYS A 168 -17.27 -5.33 -1.66
N LYS A 169 -18.24 -4.47 -1.89
CA LYS A 169 -18.17 -3.06 -1.47
C LYS A 169 -18.33 -2.95 0.05
N TYR A 170 -17.29 -2.50 0.72
CA TYR A 170 -17.27 -2.24 2.16
C TYR A 170 -17.21 -0.74 2.51
N ALA A 171 -16.77 0.10 1.59
CA ALA A 171 -16.61 1.53 1.79
C ALA A 171 -16.93 2.31 0.52
N GLU A 172 -17.27 3.60 0.67
CA GLU A 172 -17.35 4.54 -0.44
C GLU A 172 -15.96 5.06 -0.79
N TYR A 173 -15.70 5.18 -2.10
CA TYR A 173 -14.45 5.72 -2.60
C TYR A 173 -14.55 7.23 -2.77
N HIS A 174 -13.59 7.95 -2.19
CA HIS A 174 -13.51 9.42 -2.25
C HIS A 174 -12.14 9.90 -2.77
N GLY A 175 -11.40 9.03 -3.45
CA GLY A 175 -10.09 9.34 -4.04
C GLY A 175 -10.19 9.91 -5.47
N GLY A 176 -9.04 10.23 -6.06
CA GLY A 176 -8.95 10.78 -7.42
C GLY A 176 -8.92 9.72 -8.53
N GLY A 177 -8.74 8.44 -8.20
CA GLY A 177 -8.79 7.34 -9.17
C GLY A 177 -10.21 6.84 -9.45
N LYS A 178 -10.35 5.84 -10.32
CA LYS A 178 -11.63 5.21 -10.63
C LYS A 178 -11.66 3.78 -10.11
N VAL A 179 -12.72 3.45 -9.37
CA VAL A 179 -13.04 2.05 -9.05
C VAL A 179 -13.65 1.43 -10.30
N PRO A 180 -13.19 0.23 -10.74
CA PRO A 180 -13.75 -0.45 -11.90
C PRO A 180 -15.27 -0.68 -11.75
N GLU A 181 -16.03 -0.29 -12.75
CA GLU A 181 -17.46 -0.58 -12.85
C GLU A 181 -17.69 -2.02 -13.30
N GLU A 182 -18.95 -2.49 -13.26
CA GLU A 182 -19.33 -3.85 -13.66
C GLU A 182 -19.17 -4.08 -15.17
#